data_755dfc5421474f0ad8305220b137e479
#
_entry.id   755dfc5421474f0ad8305220b137e479
#
_cell.length_a   1.000
_cell.length_b   1.000
_cell.length_c   1.000
_cell.angle_alpha   90.00
_cell.angle_beta   90.00
_cell.angle_gamma   90.00
#
_symmetry.space_group_name_H-M   'P 1'
#
loop_
_entity.id
_entity.type
_entity.pdbx_description
1 polymer ?
#
loop_
_entity_poly.entity_id
_entity_poly.type
_entity_poly.pdbx_seq_one_letter_code
_entity_poly.pdbx_strand_id
1 'polypeptide(L)'
;MLRSSRWTERRDEDGERGSAALEFILVGLLLLVPVIYLTVALGLIQGQSMGVESAARHVARAVAQSAGGDDARASADRVLRSVIDEYDLDPAAVDLALSCRPQGAACPQSGATLIVTVRAGRPLPAR
;
A
#
# COMPACT_ATOMS: atom_id res chain seq x y z
N MET A 1 17.60 14.53 -72.74
CA MET A 1 18.28 15.34 -71.72
C MET A 1 17.27 15.61 -70.60
N LEU A 2 17.52 15.06 -69.42
CA LEU A 2 16.89 15.29 -68.12
C LEU A 2 16.68 13.95 -67.39
N ARG A 3 17.75 13.41 -66.87
CA ARG A 3 17.74 12.30 -65.92
C ARG A 3 18.72 12.65 -64.80
N SER A 4 18.32 13.46 -63.89
CA SER A 4 19.16 13.70 -62.73
C SER A 4 18.32 14.35 -61.61
N SER A 5 17.53 13.54 -60.89
CA SER A 5 16.98 14.02 -59.61
C SER A 5 16.26 12.91 -58.78
N ARG A 6 16.53 11.62 -59.03
CA ARG A 6 15.90 10.57 -58.22
C ARG A 6 16.80 9.96 -57.11
N TRP A 7 18.01 10.48 -56.95
CA TRP A 7 18.94 9.91 -55.98
C TRP A 7 19.06 10.71 -54.68
N THR A 8 18.52 11.92 -54.66
CA THR A 8 18.56 12.78 -53.44
C THR A 8 17.39 12.58 -52.50
N GLU A 9 16.21 12.22 -53.02
CA GLU A 9 15.01 12.04 -52.17
C GLU A 9 15.05 10.77 -51.29
N ARG A 10 15.79 9.75 -51.66
CA ARG A 10 15.87 8.51 -50.90
C ARG A 10 16.77 8.58 -49.67
N ARG A 11 17.62 9.59 -49.58
CA ARG A 11 18.58 9.73 -48.48
C ARG A 11 17.97 10.49 -47.30
N ASP A 12 16.99 11.35 -47.54
CA ASP A 12 16.29 12.10 -46.53
C ASP A 12 15.22 11.27 -45.80
N GLU A 13 14.54 10.35 -46.49
CA GLU A 13 13.54 9.46 -45.88
C GLU A 13 14.14 8.44 -44.90
N ASP A 14 15.36 7.95 -45.15
CA ASP A 14 16.04 7.01 -44.25
C ASP A 14 16.60 7.72 -43.00
N GLY A 15 16.95 9.00 -43.08
CA GLY A 15 17.39 9.81 -41.97
C GLY A 15 16.23 10.17 -41.00
N GLU A 16 15.07 10.44 -41.55
CA GLU A 16 13.86 10.78 -40.76
C GLU A 16 13.28 9.54 -40.06
N ARG A 17 13.33 8.36 -40.67
CA ARG A 17 12.87 7.11 -40.05
C ARG A 17 13.74 6.71 -38.84
N GLY A 18 15.04 6.94 -38.88
CA GLY A 18 15.94 6.67 -37.76
C GLY A 18 15.71 7.64 -36.60
N SER A 19 15.45 8.91 -36.88
CA SER A 19 15.15 9.93 -35.90
C SER A 19 13.81 9.69 -35.20
N ALA A 20 12.75 9.35 -35.94
CA ALA A 20 11.44 9.05 -35.40
C ALA A 20 11.44 7.81 -34.47
N ALA A 21 12.21 6.79 -34.81
CA ALA A 21 12.35 5.59 -33.97
C ALA A 21 13.07 5.91 -32.65
N LEU A 22 14.12 6.71 -32.68
CA LEU A 22 14.86 7.15 -31.49
C LEU A 22 13.99 8.04 -30.60
N GLU A 23 13.26 8.96 -31.20
CA GLU A 23 12.34 9.85 -30.48
C GLU A 23 11.22 9.07 -29.81
N PHE A 24 10.64 8.08 -30.50
CA PHE A 24 9.62 7.20 -29.94
C PHE A 24 10.14 6.38 -28.74
N ILE A 25 11.34 5.83 -28.84
CA ILE A 25 11.97 5.08 -27.74
C ILE A 25 12.24 6.00 -26.56
N LEU A 26 12.77 7.20 -26.80
CA LEU A 26 13.13 8.14 -25.75
C LEU A 26 11.89 8.67 -25.02
N VAL A 27 10.86 9.06 -25.75
CA VAL A 27 9.57 9.50 -25.18
C VAL A 27 8.87 8.34 -24.48
N GLY A 28 8.87 7.14 -25.07
CA GLY A 28 8.32 5.95 -24.47
C GLY A 28 8.98 5.60 -23.13
N LEU A 29 10.31 5.63 -23.09
CA LEU A 29 11.06 5.37 -21.87
C LEU A 29 10.80 6.44 -20.78
N LEU A 30 10.76 7.71 -21.18
CA LEU A 30 10.54 8.85 -20.28
C LEU A 30 9.14 8.82 -19.64
N LEU A 31 8.14 8.30 -20.36
CA LEU A 31 6.79 8.10 -19.85
C LEU A 31 6.64 6.78 -19.07
N LEU A 32 7.28 5.70 -19.54
CA LEU A 32 7.15 4.38 -18.94
C LEU A 32 7.72 4.33 -17.52
N VAL A 33 8.89 4.93 -17.30
CA VAL A 33 9.55 4.92 -15.99
C VAL A 33 8.67 5.54 -14.89
N PRO A 34 8.13 6.77 -15.04
CA PRO A 34 7.27 7.34 -14.01
C PRO A 34 5.95 6.58 -13.84
N VAL A 35 5.40 5.98 -14.89
CA VAL A 35 4.18 5.16 -14.78
C VAL A 35 4.45 3.89 -13.96
N ILE A 36 5.55 3.20 -14.20
CA ILE A 36 5.94 2.02 -13.41
C ILE A 36 6.16 2.42 -11.95
N TYR A 37 6.90 3.50 -11.71
CA TYR A 37 7.14 4.01 -10.36
C TYR A 37 5.84 4.34 -9.63
N LEU A 38 4.92 5.05 -10.29
CA LEU A 38 3.61 5.39 -9.74
C LEU A 38 2.78 4.15 -9.42
N THR A 39 2.78 3.16 -10.30
CA THR A 39 2.05 1.89 -10.10
C THR A 39 2.58 1.13 -8.88
N VAL A 40 3.89 1.03 -8.74
CA VAL A 40 4.53 0.38 -7.58
C VAL A 40 4.24 1.15 -6.30
N ALA A 41 4.37 2.47 -6.31
CA ALA A 41 4.08 3.31 -5.13
C ALA A 41 2.62 3.18 -4.67
N LEU A 42 1.68 3.21 -5.61
CA LEU A 42 0.25 2.99 -5.30
C LEU A 42 -0.01 1.59 -4.76
N GLY A 43 0.63 0.57 -5.31
CA GLY A 43 0.51 -0.82 -4.83
C GLY A 43 0.96 -0.97 -3.38
N LEU A 44 2.07 -0.34 -2.99
CA LEU A 44 2.56 -0.36 -1.61
C LEU A 44 1.59 0.33 -0.63
N ILE A 45 1.03 1.47 -1.01
CA ILE A 45 0.05 2.20 -0.18
C ILE A 45 -1.22 1.38 0.00
N GLN A 46 -1.72 0.74 -1.04
CA GLN A 46 -2.90 -0.12 -0.98
C GLN A 46 -2.67 -1.36 -0.11
N GLY A 47 -1.50 -1.98 -0.18
CA GLY A 47 -1.12 -3.11 0.66
C GLY A 47 -1.17 -2.77 2.14
N GLN A 48 -0.64 -1.62 2.55
CA GLN A 48 -0.69 -1.17 3.94
C GLN A 48 -2.12 -0.93 4.45
N SER A 49 -2.98 -0.32 3.66
CA SER A 49 -4.38 -0.06 4.05
C SER A 49 -5.17 -1.36 4.22
N MET A 50 -4.96 -2.33 3.36
CA MET A 50 -5.57 -3.67 3.48
C MET A 50 -5.08 -4.41 4.72
N GLY A 51 -3.79 -4.33 5.04
CA GLY A 51 -3.21 -4.92 6.25
C GLY A 51 -3.85 -4.38 7.52
N VAL A 52 -3.99 -3.07 7.64
CA VAL A 52 -4.62 -2.41 8.80
C VAL A 52 -6.09 -2.81 8.96
N GLU A 53 -6.85 -2.84 7.90
CA GLU A 53 -8.25 -3.26 7.93
C GLU A 53 -8.40 -4.73 8.31
N SER A 54 -7.56 -5.60 7.76
CA SER A 54 -7.49 -7.03 8.10
C SER A 54 -7.14 -7.22 9.58
N ALA A 55 -6.13 -6.50 10.08
CA ALA A 55 -5.72 -6.54 11.48
C ALA A 55 -6.88 -6.18 12.41
N ALA A 56 -7.58 -5.09 12.16
CA ALA A 56 -8.70 -4.64 12.99
C ALA A 56 -9.81 -5.70 13.09
N ARG A 57 -10.17 -6.32 11.97
CA ARG A 57 -11.21 -7.38 11.92
C ARG A 57 -10.78 -8.66 12.65
N HIS A 58 -9.56 -9.12 12.41
CA HIS A 58 -9.04 -10.33 13.04
C HIS A 58 -8.82 -10.15 14.55
N VAL A 59 -8.27 -9.02 14.97
CA VAL A 59 -8.11 -8.68 16.39
C VAL A 59 -9.47 -8.58 17.08
N ALA A 60 -10.45 -7.89 16.50
CA ALA A 60 -11.79 -7.78 17.06
C ALA A 60 -12.44 -9.14 17.30
N ARG A 61 -12.31 -10.05 16.34
CA ARG A 61 -12.82 -11.41 16.48
C ARG A 61 -12.10 -12.20 17.57
N ALA A 62 -10.78 -12.14 17.61
CA ALA A 62 -9.96 -12.85 18.60
C ALA A 62 -10.27 -12.35 20.03
N VAL A 63 -10.40 -11.05 20.22
CA VAL A 63 -10.75 -10.44 21.51
C VAL A 63 -12.19 -10.79 21.92
N ALA A 64 -13.14 -10.80 21.01
CA ALA A 64 -14.52 -11.17 21.30
C ALA A 64 -14.68 -12.65 21.73
N GLN A 65 -13.76 -13.51 21.35
CA GLN A 65 -13.73 -14.94 21.69
C GLN A 65 -12.90 -15.26 22.94
N SER A 66 -12.19 -14.27 23.50
CA SER A 66 -11.34 -14.48 24.68
C SER A 66 -12.15 -14.53 25.98
N ALA A 67 -11.58 -15.22 26.98
CA ALA A 67 -12.25 -15.46 28.28
C ALA A 67 -12.15 -14.28 29.27
N GLY A 68 -11.38 -13.23 28.97
CA GLY A 68 -11.20 -12.11 29.89
C GLY A 68 -10.16 -11.11 29.41
N GLY A 69 -9.93 -10.05 30.19
CA GLY A 69 -9.11 -8.90 29.79
C GLY A 69 -7.66 -9.20 29.43
N ASP A 70 -6.98 -10.02 30.23
CA ASP A 70 -5.57 -10.37 29.97
C ASP A 70 -5.43 -11.34 28.80
N ASP A 71 -6.36 -12.28 28.69
CA ASP A 71 -6.41 -13.23 27.58
C ASP A 71 -6.77 -12.51 26.26
N ALA A 72 -7.63 -11.51 26.35
CA ALA A 72 -7.99 -10.65 25.24
C ALA A 72 -6.80 -9.89 24.67
N ARG A 73 -5.97 -9.30 25.54
CA ARG A 73 -4.76 -8.58 25.13
C ARG A 73 -3.73 -9.52 24.51
N ALA A 74 -3.47 -10.66 25.14
CA ALA A 74 -2.54 -11.66 24.60
C ALA A 74 -3.00 -12.21 23.22
N SER A 75 -4.30 -12.38 23.03
CA SER A 75 -4.88 -12.80 21.77
C SER A 75 -4.78 -11.70 20.70
N ALA A 76 -5.06 -10.47 21.07
CA ALA A 76 -4.92 -9.30 20.19
C ALA A 76 -3.47 -9.14 19.69
N ASP A 77 -2.48 -9.24 20.60
CA ASP A 77 -1.07 -9.11 20.26
C ASP A 77 -0.56 -10.24 19.37
N ARG A 78 -1.04 -11.46 19.55
CA ARG A 78 -0.69 -12.58 18.68
C ARG A 78 -1.21 -12.40 17.27
N VAL A 79 -2.46 -12.03 17.14
CA VAL A 79 -3.11 -11.80 15.85
C VAL A 79 -2.49 -10.61 15.15
N LEU A 80 -2.24 -9.51 15.88
CA LEU A 80 -1.60 -8.34 15.30
C LEU A 80 -0.21 -8.67 14.74
N ARG A 81 0.60 -9.43 15.46
CA ARG A 81 1.92 -9.86 14.98
C ARG A 81 1.84 -10.70 13.71
N SER A 82 0.89 -11.64 13.62
CA SER A 82 0.73 -12.44 12.40
C SER A 82 0.34 -11.60 11.18
N VAL A 83 -0.47 -10.56 11.38
CA VAL A 83 -0.84 -9.65 10.28
C VAL A 83 0.33 -8.73 9.90
N ILE A 84 1.09 -8.25 10.87
CA ILE A 84 2.31 -7.47 10.62
C ILE A 84 3.27 -8.26 9.73
N ASP A 85 3.50 -9.54 10.05
CA ASP A 85 4.38 -10.42 9.28
C ASP A 85 3.81 -10.74 7.88
N GLU A 86 2.49 -10.94 7.77
CA GLU A 86 1.83 -11.26 6.49
C GLU A 86 1.83 -10.09 5.49
N TYR A 87 1.65 -8.87 5.99
CA TYR A 87 1.56 -7.67 5.14
C TYR A 87 2.84 -6.84 5.13
N ASP A 88 3.93 -7.36 5.73
CA ASP A 88 5.24 -6.69 5.82
C ASP A 88 5.13 -5.25 6.37
N LEU A 89 4.33 -5.09 7.44
CA LEU A 89 4.14 -3.82 8.11
C LEU A 89 5.32 -3.54 9.06
N ASP A 90 5.67 -2.28 9.27
CA ASP A 90 6.66 -1.89 10.27
C ASP A 90 6.06 -2.05 11.68
N PRO A 91 6.56 -3.00 12.52
CA PRO A 91 6.04 -3.21 13.87
C PRO A 91 6.12 -1.95 14.75
N ALA A 92 7.11 -1.09 14.52
CA ALA A 92 7.28 0.15 15.26
C ALA A 92 6.29 1.25 14.85
N ALA A 93 5.67 1.10 13.68
CA ALA A 93 4.71 2.04 13.14
C ALA A 93 3.25 1.62 13.33
N VAL A 94 3.00 0.42 13.90
CA VAL A 94 1.65 -0.10 14.15
C VAL A 94 1.28 0.08 15.62
N ASP A 95 0.14 0.73 15.85
CA ASP A 95 -0.45 0.95 17.17
C ASP A 95 -1.84 0.33 17.26
N LEU A 96 -2.13 -0.32 18.40
CA LEU A 96 -3.39 -0.99 18.69
C LEU A 96 -4.04 -0.40 19.92
N ALA A 97 -5.25 0.09 19.79
CA ALA A 97 -6.08 0.55 20.89
C ALA A 97 -7.37 -0.26 20.99
N LEU A 98 -7.68 -0.74 22.19
CA LEU A 98 -8.92 -1.43 22.53
C LEU A 98 -9.74 -0.57 23.47
N SER A 99 -11.01 -0.39 23.18
CA SER A 99 -11.95 0.32 24.05
C SER A 99 -13.33 -0.33 24.01
N CYS A 100 -14.09 -0.21 25.08
CA CYS A 100 -15.45 -0.73 25.18
C CYS A 100 -16.45 0.37 25.52
N ARG A 101 -17.67 0.19 25.05
CA ARG A 101 -18.80 1.04 25.43
C ARG A 101 -19.91 0.19 26.06
N PRO A 102 -20.56 0.62 27.17
CA PRO A 102 -20.32 1.87 27.89
C PRO A 102 -18.97 1.88 28.61
N GLN A 103 -18.40 3.09 28.82
CA GLN A 103 -17.14 3.28 29.54
C GLN A 103 -17.27 2.89 31.01
N GLY A 104 -16.19 2.34 31.58
CA GLY A 104 -16.15 1.94 32.99
C GLY A 104 -16.44 0.48 33.27
N ALA A 105 -16.84 -0.29 32.27
CA ALA A 105 -16.95 -1.76 32.36
C ALA A 105 -15.62 -2.43 32.09
N ALA A 106 -15.42 -3.65 32.58
CA ALA A 106 -14.31 -4.50 32.18
C ALA A 106 -14.36 -4.71 30.66
N CYS A 107 -13.22 -4.59 29.99
CA CYS A 107 -13.14 -4.71 28.53
C CYS A 107 -12.22 -5.89 28.15
N PRO A 108 -12.71 -6.91 27.44
CA PRO A 108 -14.06 -7.10 26.91
C PRO A 108 -15.07 -7.59 27.94
N GLN A 109 -16.33 -7.24 27.78
CA GLN A 109 -17.44 -7.68 28.62
C GLN A 109 -18.64 -8.07 27.76
N SER A 110 -19.39 -9.09 28.19
CA SER A 110 -20.62 -9.51 27.53
C SER A 110 -21.64 -8.37 27.48
N GLY A 111 -22.20 -8.11 26.32
CA GLY A 111 -23.16 -7.03 26.07
C GLY A 111 -22.53 -5.64 25.83
N ALA A 112 -21.22 -5.49 25.96
CA ALA A 112 -20.53 -4.25 25.60
C ALA A 112 -20.13 -4.23 24.12
N THR A 113 -20.04 -3.04 23.54
CA THR A 113 -19.51 -2.85 22.20
C THR A 113 -17.99 -2.67 22.27
N LEU A 114 -17.25 -3.61 21.70
CA LEU A 114 -15.80 -3.52 21.57
C LEU A 114 -15.43 -2.68 20.34
N ILE A 115 -14.57 -1.69 20.55
CA ILE A 115 -13.99 -0.86 19.51
C ILE A 115 -12.50 -1.17 19.42
N VAL A 116 -12.08 -1.69 18.27
CA VAL A 116 -10.68 -1.96 17.96
C VAL A 116 -10.18 -0.92 16.96
N THR A 117 -9.15 -0.20 17.33
CA THR A 117 -8.51 0.80 16.48
C THR A 117 -7.09 0.36 16.19
N VAL A 118 -6.79 0.10 14.94
CA VAL A 118 -5.44 -0.18 14.44
C VAL A 118 -4.98 1.01 13.61
N ARG A 119 -3.81 1.51 13.91
CA ARG A 119 -3.16 2.60 13.16
C ARG A 119 -1.83 2.10 12.65
N ALA A 120 -1.56 2.32 11.37
CA ALA A 120 -0.25 2.14 10.78
C ALA A 120 0.19 3.47 10.17
N GLY A 121 1.35 3.94 10.57
CA GLY A 121 1.92 5.18 10.08
C GLY A 121 2.88 5.79 11.10
N ARG A 122 3.89 6.52 10.61
CA ARG A 122 4.76 7.29 11.50
C ARG A 122 3.93 8.31 12.26
N PRO A 123 4.03 8.37 13.60
CA PRO A 123 3.41 9.47 14.33
C PRO A 123 4.01 10.78 13.80
N LEU A 124 3.14 11.66 13.32
CA LEU A 124 3.57 13.02 12.99
C LEU A 124 4.12 13.63 14.27
N PRO A 125 5.30 14.25 14.24
CA PRO A 125 5.81 14.94 15.41
C PRO A 125 4.74 15.98 15.83
N ALA A 126 4.30 15.90 17.08
CA ALA A 126 3.44 16.89 17.65
C ALA A 126 4.10 18.26 17.52
N ARG A 127 3.40 19.19 16.91
CA ARG A 127 3.83 20.58 16.83
C ARG A 127 3.64 21.25 18.19
#